data_0eec84fb3d89b982c4c0cfc7ecf35847
#
_entry.id   0eec84fb3d89b982c4c0cfc7ecf35847
#
_cell.length_a   1.000
_cell.length_b   1.000
_cell.length_c   1.000
_cell.angle_alpha   90.00
_cell.angle_beta   90.00
_cell.angle_gamma   90.00
#
_symmetry.space_group_name_H-M   'P 1'
#
loop_
_entity.id
_entity.type
_entity.pdbx_description
1 polymer ?
#
loop_
_entity_poly.entity_id
_entity_poly.type
_entity_poly.pdbx_seq_one_letter_code
_entity_poly.pdbx_strand_id
1 'polypeptide(L)'
;MKHLLTSLFILLGWFLSLNMSAQGHHSFPLKDSTRQYVRLLFAGDAMQHSVQFKWAWDAKSRQYDYEPNFRYLRPYLADADVSVVNFETTLSGKPYSGYPKFRTPDAFLYALADAGFQIFALANNHILDGDKKGMLRTLKKLSPYPNMGAYRDTTERREQYPLILHVDDMKIALFNATYGTNGLVPVWPTCVNYIETEQLEIDLANSLKDTTIDMRIMYIHWGTEYQLQHNAFQQGVGQWLADLGIDLIIGGHP
;
A
#
# COMPACT_ATOMS: atom_id res chain seq x y z
N MET A 1 27.50 -9.08 62.80
CA MET A 1 27.96 -8.48 61.55
C MET A 1 27.22 -9.20 60.42
N LYS A 2 26.23 -8.55 59.86
CA LYS A 2 25.32 -9.10 58.85
C LYS A 2 25.80 -8.62 57.48
N HIS A 3 26.17 -9.52 56.58
CA HIS A 3 26.49 -9.19 55.21
C HIS A 3 25.20 -9.14 54.39
N LEU A 4 24.90 -7.95 53.88
CA LEU A 4 23.83 -7.69 52.94
C LEU A 4 24.36 -8.00 51.53
N LEU A 5 23.84 -9.05 50.92
CA LEU A 5 24.07 -9.37 49.51
C LEU A 5 23.01 -8.58 48.69
N THR A 6 23.47 -7.56 48.02
CA THR A 6 22.65 -6.81 47.03
C THR A 6 22.73 -7.54 45.70
N SER A 7 21.66 -8.22 45.33
CA SER A 7 21.48 -8.80 43.99
C SER A 7 21.14 -7.71 42.98
N LEU A 8 22.07 -7.43 42.08
CA LEU A 8 21.88 -6.53 40.94
C LEU A 8 21.15 -7.29 39.83
N PHE A 9 19.87 -7.05 39.69
CA PHE A 9 19.11 -7.51 38.53
C PHE A 9 19.48 -6.62 37.32
N ILE A 10 20.27 -7.17 36.39
CA ILE A 10 20.50 -6.57 35.09
C ILE A 10 19.27 -6.91 34.23
N LEU A 11 18.36 -5.96 34.12
CA LEU A 11 17.32 -5.94 33.11
C LEU A 11 18.00 -5.68 31.76
N LEU A 12 18.27 -6.75 30.99
CA LEU A 12 18.53 -6.63 29.55
C LEU A 12 17.23 -6.16 28.89
N GLY A 13 17.05 -4.84 28.82
CA GLY A 13 16.08 -4.26 27.94
C GLY A 13 16.48 -4.54 26.49
N TRP A 14 15.72 -5.39 25.82
CA TRP A 14 15.73 -5.44 24.37
C TRP A 14 15.18 -4.10 23.87
N PHE A 15 16.08 -3.16 23.63
CA PHE A 15 15.78 -2.04 22.76
C PHE A 15 15.58 -2.61 21.35
N LEU A 16 14.34 -2.92 21.00
CA LEU A 16 13.92 -2.86 19.62
C LEU A 16 14.22 -1.42 19.19
N SER A 17 15.35 -1.22 18.52
CA SER A 17 15.61 -0.02 17.76
C SER A 17 14.52 0.04 16.69
N LEU A 18 13.43 0.72 17.00
CA LEU A 18 12.59 1.32 15.99
C LEU A 18 13.50 2.27 15.22
N ASN A 19 14.12 1.77 14.15
CA ASN A 19 14.67 2.60 13.13
C ASN A 19 13.50 3.48 12.67
N MET A 20 13.43 4.71 13.17
CA MET A 20 12.65 5.75 12.54
C MET A 20 13.30 5.97 11.17
N SER A 21 12.87 5.14 10.22
CA SER A 21 13.13 5.34 8.82
C SER A 21 12.72 6.77 8.49
N ALA A 22 13.55 7.50 7.76
CA ALA A 22 13.12 8.74 7.14
C ALA A 22 11.79 8.47 6.44
N GLN A 23 10.78 9.34 6.66
CA GLN A 23 9.45 9.13 6.12
C GLN A 23 9.58 8.80 4.62
N GLY A 24 8.92 7.74 4.18
CA GLY A 24 8.99 7.25 2.81
C GLY A 24 10.07 6.20 2.50
N HIS A 25 10.99 5.91 3.44
CA HIS A 25 12.00 4.86 3.27
C HIS A 25 11.68 3.66 4.16
N HIS A 26 11.62 2.46 3.56
CA HIS A 26 11.30 1.22 4.27
C HIS A 26 12.30 0.13 3.91
N SER A 27 12.75 -0.63 4.92
CA SER A 27 13.70 -1.73 4.73
C SER A 27 12.99 -3.08 4.94
N PHE A 28 13.23 -3.99 4.00
CA PHE A 28 12.69 -5.34 4.01
C PHE A 28 13.84 -6.33 3.91
N PRO A 29 13.98 -7.27 4.87
CA PRO A 29 14.98 -8.32 4.78
C PRO A 29 14.59 -9.34 3.71
N LEU A 30 15.59 -9.96 3.06
CA LEU A 30 15.34 -11.14 2.25
C LEU A 30 14.73 -12.24 3.10
N LYS A 31 13.69 -12.90 2.60
CA LYS A 31 13.09 -14.08 3.26
C LYS A 31 14.01 -15.30 3.22
N ASP A 32 14.86 -15.35 2.20
CA ASP A 32 15.86 -16.38 2.02
C ASP A 32 17.18 -15.73 1.57
N SER A 33 18.11 -15.57 2.50
CA SER A 33 19.41 -14.94 2.27
C SER A 33 20.34 -15.73 1.34
N THR A 34 19.98 -16.95 0.94
CA THR A 34 20.75 -17.73 -0.05
C THR A 34 20.36 -17.38 -1.50
N ARG A 35 19.26 -16.66 -1.71
CA ARG A 35 18.83 -16.21 -3.02
C ARG A 35 19.68 -15.02 -3.51
N GLN A 36 19.94 -15.02 -4.81
CA GLN A 36 20.62 -13.92 -5.52
C GLN A 36 19.63 -13.01 -6.25
N TYR A 37 18.37 -12.97 -5.81
CA TYR A 37 17.30 -12.14 -6.39
C TYR A 37 16.28 -11.75 -5.32
N VAL A 38 15.67 -10.61 -5.51
CA VAL A 38 14.55 -10.10 -4.71
C VAL A 38 13.23 -10.58 -5.33
N ARG A 39 12.32 -11.09 -4.50
CA ARG A 39 10.98 -11.48 -4.92
C ARG A 39 9.96 -10.45 -4.49
N LEU A 40 9.41 -9.72 -5.46
CA LEU A 40 8.32 -8.79 -5.29
C LEU A 40 7.00 -9.46 -5.70
N LEU A 41 5.97 -9.38 -4.86
CA LEU A 41 4.63 -9.85 -5.15
C LEU A 41 3.68 -8.65 -5.23
N PHE A 42 2.99 -8.53 -6.36
CA PHE A 42 1.92 -7.56 -6.53
C PHE A 42 0.59 -8.30 -6.64
N ALA A 43 -0.39 -7.91 -5.84
CA ALA A 43 -1.76 -8.38 -5.95
C ALA A 43 -2.65 -7.25 -6.48
N GLY A 44 -3.75 -7.63 -7.12
CA GLY A 44 -4.73 -6.67 -7.64
C GLY A 44 -5.57 -6.02 -6.53
N ASP A 45 -6.84 -5.82 -6.83
CA ASP A 45 -7.74 -4.96 -6.09
C ASP A 45 -8.35 -5.65 -4.86
N ALA A 46 -7.90 -5.24 -3.66
CA ALA A 46 -8.47 -5.67 -2.39
C ALA A 46 -9.67 -4.79 -2.04
N MET A 47 -10.84 -5.24 -2.45
CA MET A 47 -12.11 -4.57 -2.23
C MET A 47 -13.18 -5.55 -1.75
N GLN A 48 -14.32 -5.05 -1.25
CA GLN A 48 -15.39 -5.89 -0.74
C GLN A 48 -16.77 -5.40 -1.15
N HIS A 49 -17.52 -6.23 -1.87
CA HIS A 49 -18.97 -6.09 -2.01
C HIS A 49 -19.69 -6.46 -0.71
N SER A 50 -20.91 -5.97 -0.55
CA SER A 50 -21.71 -6.17 0.68
C SER A 50 -21.87 -7.65 1.08
N VAL A 51 -21.92 -8.55 0.10
CA VAL A 51 -22.01 -9.99 0.35
C VAL A 51 -20.76 -10.51 1.06
N GLN A 52 -19.58 -10.07 0.64
CA GLN A 52 -18.30 -10.57 1.17
C GLN A 52 -18.13 -10.25 2.66
N PHE A 53 -18.36 -9.00 3.10
CA PHE A 53 -18.25 -8.70 4.54
C PHE A 53 -19.42 -9.25 5.37
N LYS A 54 -20.60 -9.48 4.76
CA LYS A 54 -21.67 -10.21 5.44
C LYS A 54 -21.30 -11.67 5.70
N TRP A 55 -20.65 -12.32 4.72
CA TRP A 55 -20.17 -13.70 4.87
C TRP A 55 -19.00 -13.82 5.87
N ALA A 56 -18.16 -12.79 5.94
CA ALA A 56 -17.08 -12.76 6.93
C ALA A 56 -17.57 -12.51 8.38
N TRP A 57 -18.83 -12.09 8.57
CA TRP A 57 -19.38 -11.85 9.91
C TRP A 57 -19.73 -13.16 10.63
N ASP A 58 -18.97 -13.47 11.67
CA ASP A 58 -19.33 -14.57 12.60
C ASP A 58 -20.24 -14.05 13.72
N ALA A 59 -21.50 -14.50 13.70
CA ALA A 59 -22.50 -14.09 14.68
C ALA A 59 -22.22 -14.64 16.10
N LYS A 60 -21.47 -15.74 16.22
CA LYS A 60 -21.14 -16.37 17.50
C LYS A 60 -20.05 -15.59 18.24
N SER A 61 -18.95 -15.27 17.57
CA SER A 61 -17.86 -14.46 18.14
C SER A 61 -18.14 -12.96 18.07
N ARG A 62 -19.12 -12.53 17.25
CA ARG A 62 -19.43 -11.12 16.92
C ARG A 62 -18.24 -10.38 16.32
N GLN A 63 -17.46 -11.07 15.50
CA GLN A 63 -16.29 -10.55 14.81
C GLN A 63 -16.35 -10.89 13.33
N TYR A 64 -15.48 -10.21 12.55
CA TYR A 64 -15.26 -10.56 11.15
C TYR A 64 -14.11 -11.55 11.06
N ASP A 65 -14.33 -12.68 10.39
CA ASP A 65 -13.33 -13.69 10.08
C ASP A 65 -13.06 -13.71 8.58
N TYR A 66 -11.88 -13.24 8.19
CA TYR A 66 -11.40 -13.24 6.82
C TYR A 66 -10.32 -14.31 6.55
N GLU A 67 -9.96 -15.12 7.55
CA GLU A 67 -8.94 -16.16 7.39
C GLU A 67 -9.21 -17.07 6.18
N PRO A 68 -10.46 -17.55 5.95
CA PRO A 68 -10.76 -18.39 4.80
C PRO A 68 -10.46 -17.73 3.45
N ASN A 69 -10.52 -16.40 3.36
CA ASN A 69 -10.28 -15.66 2.13
C ASN A 69 -8.80 -15.66 1.74
N PHE A 70 -7.90 -15.68 2.72
CA PHE A 70 -6.47 -15.48 2.50
C PHE A 70 -5.61 -16.71 2.70
N ARG A 71 -6.14 -17.82 3.24
CA ARG A 71 -5.38 -19.03 3.57
C ARG A 71 -4.54 -19.56 2.42
N TYR A 72 -5.04 -19.52 1.21
CA TYR A 72 -4.33 -20.01 0.02
C TYR A 72 -3.32 -19.01 -0.55
N LEU A 73 -3.40 -17.74 -0.17
CA LEU A 73 -2.43 -16.71 -0.55
C LEU A 73 -1.23 -16.67 0.41
N ARG A 74 -1.42 -17.08 1.68
CA ARG A 74 -0.36 -17.03 2.71
C ARG A 74 0.97 -17.67 2.28
N PRO A 75 1.01 -18.84 1.62
CA PRO A 75 2.29 -19.42 1.19
C PRO A 75 3.05 -18.53 0.20
N TYR A 76 2.34 -17.89 -0.73
CA TYR A 76 2.93 -16.99 -1.72
C TYR A 76 3.43 -15.69 -1.07
N LEU A 77 2.63 -15.13 -0.15
CA LEU A 77 2.99 -13.93 0.61
C LEU A 77 4.18 -14.19 1.56
N ALA A 78 4.24 -15.38 2.15
CA ALA A 78 5.35 -15.78 3.01
C ALA A 78 6.68 -15.93 2.25
N ASP A 79 6.63 -16.28 0.97
CA ASP A 79 7.80 -16.48 0.12
C ASP A 79 8.28 -15.20 -0.58
N ALA A 80 7.45 -14.18 -0.66
CA ALA A 80 7.82 -12.87 -1.20
C ALA A 80 8.60 -12.03 -0.19
N ASP A 81 9.67 -11.37 -0.63
CA ASP A 81 10.42 -10.43 0.22
C ASP A 81 9.62 -9.16 0.47
N VAL A 82 8.93 -8.67 -0.56
CA VAL A 82 7.99 -7.54 -0.47
C VAL A 82 6.69 -7.89 -1.16
N SER A 83 5.56 -7.55 -0.52
CA SER A 83 4.22 -7.75 -1.06
C SER A 83 3.41 -6.45 -1.05
N VAL A 84 2.80 -6.14 -2.19
CA VAL A 84 2.02 -4.92 -2.45
C VAL A 84 0.61 -5.29 -2.85
N VAL A 85 -0.40 -4.57 -2.34
CA VAL A 85 -1.80 -4.75 -2.71
C VAL A 85 -2.46 -3.39 -2.97
N ASN A 86 -3.33 -3.30 -3.98
CA ASN A 86 -4.22 -2.15 -4.14
C ASN A 86 -5.36 -2.24 -3.11
N PHE A 87 -5.39 -1.30 -2.16
CA PHE A 87 -6.43 -1.23 -1.14
C PHE A 87 -7.60 -0.38 -1.64
N GLU A 88 -8.50 -1.01 -2.39
CA GLU A 88 -9.56 -0.35 -3.15
C GLU A 88 -10.86 -0.24 -2.36
N THR A 89 -10.80 0.43 -1.24
CA THR A 89 -11.94 0.69 -0.35
C THR A 89 -11.60 1.77 0.67
N THR A 90 -12.59 2.21 1.43
CA THR A 90 -12.35 3.11 2.57
C THR A 90 -12.71 2.47 3.90
N LEU A 91 -11.95 2.80 4.94
CA LEU A 91 -12.21 2.44 6.33
C LEU A 91 -13.01 3.56 7.03
N SER A 92 -14.17 3.91 6.49
CA SER A 92 -14.98 5.05 6.95
C SER A 92 -15.73 4.81 8.26
N GLY A 93 -15.72 3.55 8.75
CA GLY A 93 -16.58 3.11 9.85
C GLY A 93 -18.00 2.77 9.39
N LYS A 94 -18.87 2.43 10.34
CA LYS A 94 -20.28 2.10 10.04
C LYS A 94 -21.07 3.32 9.56
N PRO A 95 -22.07 3.15 8.69
CA PRO A 95 -22.50 1.88 8.09
C PRO A 95 -21.52 1.41 7.01
N TYR A 96 -21.29 0.09 6.93
CA TYR A 96 -20.49 -0.51 5.85
C TYR A 96 -21.34 -0.65 4.59
N SER A 97 -20.68 -0.56 3.41
CA SER A 97 -21.33 -0.67 2.11
C SER A 97 -20.40 -1.29 1.06
N GLY A 98 -20.99 -1.97 0.09
CA GLY A 98 -20.35 -2.35 -1.16
C GLY A 98 -20.64 -1.31 -2.26
N TYR A 99 -20.70 -1.79 -3.53
CA TYR A 99 -21.01 -0.94 -4.67
C TYR A 99 -22.22 -0.04 -4.42
N PRO A 100 -22.21 1.23 -4.87
CA PRO A 100 -21.13 1.89 -5.61
C PRO A 100 -20.10 2.61 -4.74
N LYS A 101 -20.25 2.64 -3.42
CA LYS A 101 -19.32 3.28 -2.48
C LYS A 101 -18.82 2.26 -1.45
N PHE A 102 -17.58 1.86 -1.59
CA PHE A 102 -16.99 0.81 -0.77
C PHE A 102 -16.52 1.35 0.59
N ARG A 103 -17.16 0.86 1.65
CA ARG A 103 -16.85 1.18 3.05
C ARG A 103 -16.73 -0.12 3.84
N THR A 104 -15.53 -0.53 4.09
CA THR A 104 -15.18 -1.85 4.60
C THR A 104 -14.95 -1.84 6.11
N PRO A 105 -15.22 -2.95 6.84
CA PRO A 105 -14.79 -3.12 8.23
C PRO A 105 -13.26 -3.01 8.38
N ASP A 106 -12.78 -2.38 9.45
CA ASP A 106 -11.34 -2.29 9.76
C ASP A 106 -10.66 -3.67 9.81
N ALA A 107 -11.40 -4.71 10.20
CA ALA A 107 -10.92 -6.09 10.25
C ALA A 107 -10.39 -6.61 8.90
N PHE A 108 -10.86 -6.05 7.77
CA PHE A 108 -10.36 -6.42 6.46
C PHE A 108 -8.91 -5.99 6.24
N LEU A 109 -8.57 -4.76 6.63
CA LEU A 109 -7.17 -4.29 6.60
C LEU A 109 -6.27 -5.19 7.46
N TYR A 110 -6.72 -5.48 8.69
CA TYR A 110 -5.93 -6.30 9.60
C TYR A 110 -5.75 -7.73 9.08
N ALA A 111 -6.76 -8.28 8.43
CA ALA A 111 -6.68 -9.59 7.82
C ALA A 111 -5.73 -9.63 6.60
N LEU A 112 -5.70 -8.58 5.78
CA LEU A 112 -4.72 -8.45 4.70
C LEU A 112 -3.28 -8.38 5.23
N ALA A 113 -3.05 -7.54 6.25
CA ALA A 113 -1.74 -7.41 6.88
C ALA A 113 -1.30 -8.73 7.56
N ASP A 114 -2.21 -9.40 8.27
CA ASP A 114 -1.97 -10.71 8.90
C ASP A 114 -1.73 -11.83 7.86
N ALA A 115 -2.37 -11.74 6.70
CA ALA A 115 -2.10 -12.66 5.59
C ALA A 115 -0.68 -12.51 5.03
N GLY A 116 -0.04 -11.35 5.20
CA GLY A 116 1.33 -11.08 4.79
C GLY A 116 1.50 -9.91 3.81
N PHE A 117 0.44 -9.16 3.49
CA PHE A 117 0.60 -7.93 2.71
C PHE A 117 1.29 -6.85 3.54
N GLN A 118 2.32 -6.23 2.95
CA GLN A 118 3.20 -5.30 3.65
C GLN A 118 3.01 -3.85 3.20
N ILE A 119 2.65 -3.62 1.94
CA ILE A 119 2.50 -2.29 1.33
C ILE A 119 1.10 -2.14 0.73
N PHE A 120 0.48 -1.00 0.98
CA PHE A 120 -0.88 -0.69 0.53
C PHE A 120 -0.87 0.47 -0.46
N ALA A 121 -1.23 0.21 -1.73
CA ALA A 121 -1.45 1.23 -2.74
C ALA A 121 -2.86 1.82 -2.60
N LEU A 122 -2.99 3.13 -2.60
CA LEU A 122 -4.21 3.86 -2.29
C LEU A 122 -4.71 4.75 -3.43
N ALA A 123 -3.89 5.00 -4.47
CA ALA A 123 -4.36 5.72 -5.64
C ALA A 123 -5.22 4.79 -6.48
N ASN A 124 -6.52 4.82 -6.24
CA ASN A 124 -7.55 4.08 -6.96
C ASN A 124 -8.85 4.89 -7.01
N ASN A 125 -9.82 4.44 -7.80
CA ASN A 125 -11.05 5.17 -8.02
C ASN A 125 -12.00 5.18 -6.80
N HIS A 126 -11.77 4.35 -5.77
CA HIS A 126 -12.61 4.23 -4.56
C HIS A 126 -12.00 4.85 -3.30
N ILE A 127 -10.81 5.46 -3.36
CA ILE A 127 -10.17 6.06 -2.17
C ILE A 127 -11.00 7.20 -1.55
N LEU A 128 -11.88 7.82 -2.31
CA LEU A 128 -12.75 8.92 -1.86
C LEU A 128 -14.19 8.50 -1.51
N ASP A 129 -14.54 7.22 -1.54
CA ASP A 129 -15.90 6.72 -1.27
C ASP A 129 -16.45 7.07 0.12
N GLY A 130 -15.58 7.33 1.07
CA GLY A 130 -15.89 7.79 2.40
C GLY A 130 -15.81 9.30 2.59
N ASP A 131 -15.75 10.06 1.51
CA ASP A 131 -15.47 11.49 1.50
C ASP A 131 -14.13 11.82 2.20
N LYS A 132 -13.81 13.10 2.43
CA LYS A 132 -12.59 13.52 3.14
C LYS A 132 -12.43 12.83 4.50
N LYS A 133 -13.52 12.72 5.26
CA LYS A 133 -13.50 12.10 6.59
C LYS A 133 -13.14 10.62 6.53
N GLY A 134 -13.71 9.90 5.58
CA GLY A 134 -13.42 8.48 5.34
C GLY A 134 -11.98 8.27 4.88
N MET A 135 -11.51 9.07 3.93
CA MET A 135 -10.12 9.03 3.46
C MET A 135 -9.14 9.26 4.62
N LEU A 136 -9.31 10.34 5.39
CA LEU A 136 -8.44 10.63 6.54
C LEU A 136 -8.45 9.53 7.59
N ARG A 137 -9.62 8.89 7.82
CA ARG A 137 -9.70 7.74 8.72
C ARG A 137 -8.97 6.52 8.16
N THR A 138 -9.07 6.28 6.87
CA THR A 138 -8.36 5.20 6.17
C THR A 138 -6.85 5.40 6.31
N LEU A 139 -6.34 6.58 6.01
CA LEU A 139 -4.92 6.93 6.18
C LEU A 139 -4.45 6.76 7.64
N LYS A 140 -5.29 7.18 8.61
CA LYS A 140 -4.99 6.96 10.04
C LYS A 140 -4.90 5.47 10.39
N LYS A 141 -5.75 4.62 9.83
CA LYS A 141 -5.72 3.17 10.08
C LYS A 141 -4.54 2.49 9.41
N LEU A 142 -4.12 3.01 8.26
CA LEU A 142 -2.97 2.52 7.52
C LEU A 142 -1.62 3.05 8.04
N SER A 143 -1.60 4.04 8.95
CA SER A 143 -0.35 4.63 9.44
C SER A 143 0.70 3.66 10.01
N PRO A 144 0.36 2.45 10.52
CA PRO A 144 1.35 1.46 10.92
C PRO A 144 1.99 0.70 9.74
N TYR A 145 1.46 0.85 8.53
CA TYR A 145 1.87 0.11 7.35
C TYR A 145 2.40 1.06 6.27
N PRO A 146 3.47 0.70 5.54
CA PRO A 146 3.86 1.41 4.34
C PRO A 146 2.69 1.55 3.38
N ASN A 147 2.41 2.77 2.94
CA ASN A 147 1.33 3.04 2.00
C ASN A 147 1.68 4.22 1.10
N MET A 148 1.02 4.34 -0.04
CA MET A 148 1.32 5.35 -1.05
C MET A 148 0.10 5.67 -1.91
N GLY A 149 0.12 6.83 -2.56
CA GLY A 149 -0.86 7.20 -3.57
C GLY A 149 -1.96 8.15 -3.09
N ALA A 150 -2.21 8.22 -1.77
CA ALA A 150 -3.14 9.16 -1.16
C ALA A 150 -2.58 9.69 0.16
N TYR A 151 -2.76 10.98 0.47
CA TYR A 151 -2.09 11.67 1.56
C TYR A 151 -2.99 12.68 2.25
N ARG A 152 -2.70 12.99 3.51
CA ARG A 152 -3.43 13.98 4.31
C ARG A 152 -3.26 15.40 3.79
N ASP A 153 -2.07 15.67 3.23
CA ASP A 153 -1.73 16.95 2.61
C ASP A 153 -0.52 16.82 1.67
N THR A 154 -0.21 17.91 0.98
CA THR A 154 0.91 17.97 0.02
C THR A 154 2.28 17.90 0.68
N THR A 155 2.40 18.23 1.97
CA THR A 155 3.65 18.09 2.72
C THR A 155 3.95 16.62 2.98
N GLU A 156 2.98 15.89 3.52
CA GLU A 156 3.08 14.44 3.70
C GLU A 156 3.41 13.73 2.37
N ARG A 157 2.72 14.12 1.29
CA ARG A 157 2.99 13.58 -0.04
C ARG A 157 4.46 13.79 -0.46
N ARG A 158 4.95 15.01 -0.34
CA ARG A 158 6.33 15.36 -0.73
C ARG A 158 7.39 14.60 0.08
N GLU A 159 7.09 14.32 1.35
CA GLU A 159 8.00 13.62 2.26
C GLU A 159 7.99 12.10 2.05
N GLN A 160 6.88 11.54 1.57
CA GLN A 160 6.66 10.09 1.51
C GLN A 160 6.64 9.52 0.08
N TYR A 161 6.66 10.35 -0.95
CA TYR A 161 6.52 9.90 -2.34
C TYR A 161 7.71 10.30 -3.20
N PRO A 162 8.26 9.39 -4.02
CA PRO A 162 7.90 7.97 -4.11
C PRO A 162 8.23 7.17 -2.85
N LEU A 163 7.58 6.02 -2.67
CA LEU A 163 7.92 5.11 -1.59
C LEU A 163 9.24 4.41 -1.91
N ILE A 164 10.24 4.57 -1.06
CA ILE A 164 11.56 3.98 -1.26
C ILE A 164 11.68 2.69 -0.46
N LEU A 165 11.98 1.61 -1.15
CA LEU A 165 12.20 0.30 -0.57
C LEU A 165 13.69 -0.04 -0.60
N HIS A 166 14.22 -0.50 0.51
CA HIS A 166 15.53 -1.09 0.62
C HIS A 166 15.35 -2.59 0.87
N VAL A 167 15.73 -3.41 -0.11
CA VAL A 167 15.61 -4.86 -0.04
C VAL A 167 16.97 -5.45 -0.38
N ASP A 168 17.67 -5.96 0.64
CA ASP A 168 19.08 -6.31 0.53
C ASP A 168 19.89 -5.11 0.01
N ASP A 169 20.69 -5.29 -1.02
CA ASP A 169 21.47 -4.23 -1.66
C ASP A 169 20.66 -3.40 -2.67
N MET A 170 19.39 -3.76 -2.95
CA MET A 170 18.55 -3.06 -3.92
C MET A 170 17.80 -1.88 -3.30
N LYS A 171 17.81 -0.75 -4.00
CA LYS A 171 16.99 0.43 -3.71
C LYS A 171 15.95 0.61 -4.80
N ILE A 172 14.68 0.44 -4.45
CA ILE A 172 13.55 0.48 -5.38
C ILE A 172 12.68 1.70 -5.07
N ALA A 173 12.37 2.51 -6.09
CA ALA A 173 11.37 3.56 -5.99
C ALA A 173 10.03 3.03 -6.50
N LEU A 174 9.02 3.01 -5.61
CA LEU A 174 7.69 2.54 -5.93
C LEU A 174 6.73 3.71 -6.05
N PHE A 175 6.11 3.83 -7.22
CA PHE A 175 5.14 4.87 -7.57
C PHE A 175 3.73 4.29 -7.62
N ASN A 176 2.73 5.12 -7.33
CA ASN A 176 1.32 4.74 -7.43
C ASN A 176 0.47 5.93 -7.90
N ALA A 177 -0.34 5.72 -8.93
CA ALA A 177 -1.24 6.71 -9.49
C ALA A 177 -2.54 6.06 -10.00
N THR A 178 -3.61 6.86 -10.12
CA THR A 178 -4.92 6.42 -10.62
C THR A 178 -5.41 7.30 -11.76
N TYR A 179 -6.24 6.72 -12.63
CA TYR A 179 -6.92 7.47 -13.71
C TYR A 179 -7.98 8.42 -13.19
N GLY A 180 -8.50 8.20 -11.98
CA GLY A 180 -9.59 9.01 -11.44
C GLY A 180 -10.10 8.50 -10.10
N THR A 181 -11.11 9.21 -9.58
CA THR A 181 -11.78 8.94 -8.30
C THR A 181 -13.30 8.98 -8.44
N ASN A 182 -13.83 8.35 -9.50
CA ASN A 182 -15.28 8.25 -9.79
C ASN A 182 -15.99 9.62 -9.77
N GLY A 183 -15.35 10.65 -10.30
CA GLY A 183 -15.89 12.03 -10.35
C GLY A 183 -15.84 12.77 -9.01
N LEU A 184 -15.33 12.16 -7.94
CA LEU A 184 -15.07 12.83 -6.67
C LEU A 184 -13.73 13.56 -6.74
N VAL A 185 -13.61 14.69 -6.02
CA VAL A 185 -12.38 15.49 -5.97
C VAL A 185 -11.86 15.50 -4.53
N PRO A 186 -10.55 15.29 -4.31
CA PRO A 186 -9.97 15.43 -2.98
C PRO A 186 -10.23 16.82 -2.40
N VAL A 187 -10.72 16.89 -1.17
CA VAL A 187 -10.96 18.15 -0.49
C VAL A 187 -9.68 18.63 0.15
N TRP A 188 -9.20 19.80 -0.27
CA TRP A 188 -7.98 20.41 0.29
C TRP A 188 -7.92 20.29 1.85
N PRO A 189 -6.78 19.97 2.47
CA PRO A 189 -5.44 19.77 1.89
C PRO A 189 -5.15 18.34 1.42
N THR A 190 -6.10 17.39 1.50
CA THR A 190 -5.90 16.00 1.06
C THR A 190 -5.59 15.92 -0.42
N CYS A 191 -4.75 14.98 -0.82
CA CYS A 191 -4.39 14.76 -2.22
C CYS A 191 -4.29 13.27 -2.56
N VAL A 192 -4.51 12.97 -3.83
CA VAL A 192 -4.38 11.65 -4.46
C VAL A 192 -3.48 11.81 -5.68
N ASN A 193 -2.67 10.82 -5.98
CA ASN A 193 -1.84 10.83 -7.17
C ASN A 193 -2.66 10.43 -8.40
N TYR A 194 -2.72 11.31 -9.39
CA TYR A 194 -3.36 11.04 -10.68
C TYR A 194 -2.33 10.83 -11.77
N ILE A 195 -2.75 10.07 -12.81
CA ILE A 195 -1.99 9.88 -14.05
C ILE A 195 -1.97 11.20 -14.86
N GLU A 196 -0.96 11.37 -15.71
CA GLU A 196 -0.84 12.51 -16.64
C GLU A 196 -0.92 13.88 -15.96
N THR A 197 -0.27 14.01 -14.81
CA THR A 197 -0.13 15.28 -14.12
C THR A 197 1.30 15.80 -14.18
N GLU A 198 1.45 17.14 -14.30
CA GLU A 198 2.77 17.78 -14.20
C GLU A 198 3.54 17.36 -12.92
N GLN A 199 2.80 17.18 -11.82
CA GLN A 199 3.42 16.75 -10.57
C GLN A 199 4.01 15.33 -10.66
N LEU A 200 3.37 14.39 -11.36
CA LEU A 200 3.89 13.05 -11.57
C LEU A 200 5.17 13.09 -12.44
N GLU A 201 5.19 13.92 -13.49
CA GLU A 201 6.40 14.13 -14.31
C GLU A 201 7.56 14.68 -13.47
N ILE A 202 7.30 15.66 -12.60
CA ILE A 202 8.30 16.21 -11.68
C ILE A 202 8.82 15.14 -10.73
N ASP A 203 7.95 14.31 -10.16
CA ASP A 203 8.34 13.24 -9.24
C ASP A 203 9.23 12.19 -9.94
N LEU A 204 8.87 11.79 -11.16
CA LEU A 204 9.66 10.86 -11.97
C LEU A 204 11.01 11.46 -12.34
N ALA A 205 11.03 12.71 -12.84
CA ALA A 205 12.27 13.42 -13.18
C ALA A 205 13.18 13.60 -11.96
N ASN A 206 12.64 13.84 -10.77
CA ASN A 206 13.41 13.92 -9.54
C ASN A 206 14.00 12.56 -9.13
N SER A 207 13.26 11.48 -9.33
CA SER A 207 13.76 10.13 -9.03
C SER A 207 14.94 9.72 -9.93
N LEU A 208 15.00 10.23 -11.17
CA LEU A 208 16.11 9.98 -12.09
C LEU A 208 17.42 10.68 -11.65
N LYS A 209 17.32 11.75 -10.85
CA LYS A 209 18.49 12.42 -10.28
C LYS A 209 19.16 11.61 -9.18
N ASP A 210 18.43 10.72 -8.54
CA ASP A 210 18.98 9.78 -7.56
C ASP A 210 19.50 8.53 -8.28
N THR A 211 20.79 8.57 -8.60
CA THR A 211 21.49 7.48 -9.31
C THR A 211 21.70 6.23 -8.44
N THR A 212 21.31 6.27 -7.18
CA THR A 212 21.37 5.11 -6.28
C THR A 212 20.08 4.26 -6.33
N ILE A 213 19.05 4.70 -7.06
CA ILE A 213 17.85 3.91 -7.29
C ILE A 213 18.12 2.90 -8.40
N ASP A 214 18.04 1.63 -8.07
CA ASP A 214 18.26 0.50 -8.98
C ASP A 214 17.07 0.22 -9.89
N MET A 215 15.83 0.44 -9.38
CA MET A 215 14.62 0.14 -10.11
C MET A 215 13.48 1.10 -9.76
N ARG A 216 12.72 1.52 -10.77
CA ARG A 216 11.52 2.37 -10.67
C ARG A 216 10.31 1.60 -11.11
N ILE A 217 9.38 1.37 -10.20
CA ILE A 217 8.17 0.58 -10.45
C ILE A 217 6.95 1.49 -10.32
N MET A 218 6.09 1.50 -11.33
CA MET A 218 4.78 2.15 -11.27
C MET A 218 3.71 1.09 -11.02
N TYR A 219 3.01 1.19 -9.87
CA TYR A 219 1.77 0.47 -9.62
C TYR A 219 0.61 1.39 -9.97
N ILE A 220 -0.04 1.14 -11.09
CA ILE A 220 -1.00 2.06 -11.70
C ILE A 220 -2.42 1.46 -11.74
N HIS A 221 -3.41 2.26 -11.33
CA HIS A 221 -4.82 1.90 -11.36
C HIS A 221 -5.49 2.57 -12.56
N TRP A 222 -5.76 1.80 -13.60
CA TRP A 222 -6.18 2.30 -14.91
C TRP A 222 -6.95 1.29 -15.74
N GLY A 223 -7.49 1.74 -16.87
CA GLY A 223 -8.13 0.86 -17.85
C GLY A 223 -9.64 0.98 -17.83
N THR A 224 -10.30 -0.03 -18.37
CA THR A 224 -11.75 -0.13 -18.45
C THR A 224 -12.20 -1.43 -17.83
N GLU A 225 -13.09 -1.37 -16.85
CA GLU A 225 -13.62 -2.56 -16.18
C GLU A 225 -14.16 -3.60 -17.16
N TYR A 226 -13.95 -4.87 -16.83
CA TYR A 226 -14.40 -6.05 -17.61
C TYR A 226 -13.75 -6.18 -19.01
N GLN A 227 -12.63 -5.50 -19.26
CA GLN A 227 -11.86 -5.62 -20.49
C GLN A 227 -10.57 -6.38 -20.24
N LEU A 228 -10.38 -7.52 -20.93
CA LEU A 228 -9.17 -8.35 -20.83
C LEU A 228 -8.01 -7.83 -21.70
N GLN A 229 -8.29 -6.91 -22.63
CA GLN A 229 -7.30 -6.33 -23.53
C GLN A 229 -7.06 -4.87 -23.15
N HIS A 230 -5.80 -4.47 -23.20
CA HIS A 230 -5.43 -3.07 -23.01
C HIS A 230 -6.04 -2.17 -24.10
N ASN A 231 -6.33 -0.95 -23.75
CA ASN A 231 -6.84 0.08 -24.65
C ASN A 231 -5.74 1.07 -25.10
N ALA A 232 -6.09 1.97 -26.02
CA ALA A 232 -5.13 2.97 -26.55
C ALA A 232 -4.60 3.92 -25.45
N PHE A 233 -5.42 4.25 -24.45
CA PHE A 233 -4.98 5.07 -23.32
C PHE A 233 -3.89 4.36 -22.50
N GLN A 234 -4.09 3.08 -22.19
CA GLN A 234 -3.09 2.30 -21.46
C GLN A 234 -1.78 2.15 -22.26
N GLN A 235 -1.87 1.99 -23.61
CA GLN A 235 -0.69 1.97 -24.47
C GLN A 235 0.07 3.29 -24.44
N GLY A 236 -0.65 4.42 -24.60
CA GLY A 236 -0.04 5.76 -24.60
C GLY A 236 0.62 6.10 -23.27
N VAL A 237 -0.10 5.89 -22.17
CA VAL A 237 0.43 6.14 -20.82
C VAL A 237 1.59 5.19 -20.49
N GLY A 238 1.50 3.91 -20.88
CA GLY A 238 2.58 2.95 -20.66
C GLY A 238 3.87 3.37 -21.38
N GLN A 239 3.76 3.81 -22.65
CA GLN A 239 4.91 4.32 -23.39
C GLN A 239 5.46 5.61 -22.75
N TRP A 240 4.61 6.56 -22.41
CA TRP A 240 4.99 7.79 -21.73
C TRP A 240 5.74 7.55 -20.41
N LEU A 241 5.26 6.62 -19.57
CA LEU A 241 5.94 6.24 -18.33
C LEU A 241 7.31 5.58 -18.59
N ALA A 242 7.42 4.73 -19.60
CA ALA A 242 8.68 4.13 -19.99
C ALA A 242 9.68 5.17 -20.48
N ASP A 243 9.23 6.14 -21.29
CA ASP A 243 10.05 7.27 -21.76
C ASP A 243 10.53 8.17 -20.61
N LEU A 244 9.75 8.24 -19.52
CA LEU A 244 10.11 8.94 -18.27
C LEU A 244 10.94 8.09 -17.30
N GLY A 245 11.40 6.90 -17.71
CA GLY A 245 12.34 6.09 -16.96
C GLY A 245 11.71 5.16 -15.91
N ILE A 246 10.47 4.76 -16.10
CA ILE A 246 9.86 3.65 -15.33
C ILE A 246 10.33 2.32 -15.94
N ASP A 247 10.91 1.46 -15.10
CA ASP A 247 11.47 0.17 -15.50
C ASP A 247 10.40 -0.94 -15.56
N LEU A 248 9.37 -0.85 -14.69
CA LEU A 248 8.30 -1.84 -14.60
C LEU A 248 6.95 -1.17 -14.30
N ILE A 249 5.92 -1.54 -15.05
CA ILE A 249 4.54 -1.08 -14.84
C ILE A 249 3.67 -2.27 -14.43
N ILE A 250 3.01 -2.15 -13.28
CA ILE A 250 2.03 -3.10 -12.77
C ILE A 250 0.67 -2.43 -12.80
N GLY A 251 -0.26 -2.95 -13.61
CA GLY A 251 -1.61 -2.41 -13.76
C GLY A 251 -2.63 -3.10 -12.86
N GLY A 252 -3.62 -2.35 -12.39
CA GLY A 252 -4.83 -2.79 -11.72
C GLY A 252 -6.09 -2.22 -12.40
N HIS A 253 -7.29 -2.53 -11.90
CA HIS A 253 -8.60 -2.08 -12.40
C HIS A 253 -9.09 -2.76 -13.69
N PRO A 254 -8.87 -4.05 -13.98
CA PRO A 254 -9.43 -4.72 -15.14
C PRO A 254 -10.88 -5.18 -14.94
#